data_a6f798e4456040df62853443f3318d34
#
_entry.id   a6f798e4456040df62853443f3318d34
#
_cell.length_a   1.000
_cell.length_b   1.000
_cell.length_c   1.000
_cell.angle_alpha   90.00
_cell.angle_beta   90.00
_cell.angle_gamma   90.00
#
_symmetry.space_group_name_H-M   'P 1'
#
loop_
_entity.id
_entity.type
_entity.pdbx_description
1 polymer ?
#
loop_
_entity_poly.entity_id
_entity_poly.type
_entity_poly.pdbx_seq_one_letter_code
_entity_poly.pdbx_strand_id
1 'polypeptide(L)'
;MKNYYDNIIIGGGIIGLSIAREIIKKNDSKTSILLIEKESKLGLHASGRNSGVLHSGVYYSEGSEKAKHCYRGSMEMHNFCLDNGISIKKIGKII
;
A
#
# COMPACT_ATOMS: atom_id res chain seq x y z
N MET A 1 -20.35 -18.55 -5.53
CA MET A 1 -19.72 -17.26 -5.90
C MET A 1 -20.79 -16.25 -6.26
N LYS A 2 -20.61 -15.01 -5.83
CA LYS A 2 -21.50 -13.92 -6.21
C LYS A 2 -21.34 -13.58 -7.71
N ASN A 3 -22.42 -13.13 -8.33
CA ASN A 3 -22.38 -12.60 -9.70
C ASN A 3 -22.21 -11.08 -9.75
N TYR A 4 -22.15 -10.44 -8.59
CA TYR A 4 -22.06 -8.98 -8.49
C TYR A 4 -21.21 -8.58 -7.29
N TYR A 5 -20.34 -7.58 -7.50
CA TYR A 5 -19.51 -6.98 -6.46
C TYR A 5 -19.56 -5.47 -6.60
N ASP A 6 -19.56 -4.76 -5.48
CA ASP A 6 -19.54 -3.29 -5.48
C ASP A 6 -18.23 -2.77 -6.06
N ASN A 7 -17.12 -3.47 -5.81
CA ASN A 7 -15.79 -3.08 -6.28
C ASN A 7 -15.03 -4.29 -6.78
N ILE A 8 -14.30 -4.12 -7.87
CA ILE A 8 -13.39 -5.15 -8.39
C ILE A 8 -11.98 -4.54 -8.44
N ILE A 9 -11.02 -5.22 -7.84
CA ILE A 9 -9.62 -4.80 -7.82
C ILE A 9 -8.81 -5.83 -8.58
N ILE A 10 -8.05 -5.38 -9.56
CA ILE A 10 -7.18 -6.25 -10.35
C ILE A 10 -5.75 -6.05 -9.87
N GLY A 11 -5.17 -7.10 -9.32
CA GLY A 11 -3.82 -7.11 -8.78
C GLY A 11 -3.78 -7.18 -7.26
N GLY A 12 -3.10 -8.20 -6.75
CA GLY A 12 -2.94 -8.47 -5.31
C GLY A 12 -1.59 -8.04 -4.76
N GLY A 13 -1.00 -6.95 -5.29
CA GLY A 13 0.16 -6.31 -4.71
C GLY A 13 -0.23 -5.34 -3.61
N ILE A 14 0.75 -4.59 -3.11
CA ILE A 14 0.51 -3.68 -1.99
C ILE A 14 -0.50 -2.58 -2.31
N ILE A 15 -0.50 -2.08 -3.55
CA ILE A 15 -1.44 -1.02 -3.94
C ILE A 15 -2.88 -1.56 -3.93
N GLY A 16 -3.13 -2.69 -4.58
CA GLY A 16 -4.46 -3.30 -4.62
C GLY A 16 -4.98 -3.65 -3.24
N LEU A 17 -4.13 -4.26 -2.41
CA LEU A 17 -4.49 -4.62 -1.04
C LEU A 17 -4.76 -3.41 -0.17
N SER A 18 -3.97 -2.34 -0.31
CA SER A 18 -4.17 -1.10 0.45
C SER A 18 -5.47 -0.40 0.06
N ILE A 19 -5.81 -0.39 -1.23
CA ILE A 19 -7.06 0.18 -1.71
C ILE A 19 -8.25 -0.63 -1.17
N ALA A 20 -8.17 -1.95 -1.21
CA ALA A 20 -9.21 -2.82 -0.67
C ALA A 20 -9.45 -2.53 0.82
N ARG A 21 -8.38 -2.43 1.59
CA ARG A 21 -8.44 -2.11 3.02
C ARG A 21 -9.13 -0.77 3.28
N GLU A 22 -8.76 0.26 2.52
CA GLU A 22 -9.36 1.59 2.68
C GLU A 22 -10.85 1.61 2.29
N ILE A 23 -11.23 0.91 1.24
CA ILE A 23 -12.63 0.82 0.82
C ILE A 23 -13.47 0.16 1.92
N ILE A 24 -13.00 -0.95 2.45
CA ILE A 24 -13.70 -1.66 3.53
C ILE A 24 -13.84 -0.77 4.76
N LYS A 25 -12.77 -0.10 5.14
CA LYS A 25 -12.72 0.76 6.31
C LYS A 25 -13.68 1.95 6.20
N LYS A 26 -13.71 2.61 5.03
CA LYS A 26 -14.58 3.78 4.79
C LYS A 26 -16.06 3.41 4.68
N ASN A 27 -16.39 2.16 4.40
CA ASN A 27 -17.77 1.70 4.25
C ASN A 27 -18.22 0.81 5.41
N ASP A 28 -17.52 0.85 6.54
CA ASP A 28 -17.83 0.07 7.74
C ASP A 28 -18.01 -1.43 7.45
N SER A 29 -17.22 -1.97 6.54
CA SER A 29 -17.29 -3.38 6.09
C SER A 29 -18.60 -3.75 5.41
N LYS A 30 -19.36 -2.78 4.92
CA LYS A 30 -20.66 -2.99 4.26
C LYS A 30 -20.58 -3.06 2.74
N THR A 31 -19.39 -3.10 2.19
CA THR A 31 -19.16 -3.20 0.75
C THR A 31 -18.59 -4.56 0.40
N SER A 32 -18.82 -5.00 -0.84
CA SER A 32 -18.23 -6.22 -1.35
C SER A 32 -17.09 -5.92 -2.30
N ILE A 33 -16.01 -6.68 -2.20
CA ILE A 33 -14.83 -6.52 -3.03
C ILE A 33 -14.43 -7.87 -3.60
N LEU A 34 -14.18 -7.91 -4.91
CA LEU A 34 -13.52 -9.03 -5.57
C LEU A 34 -12.11 -8.59 -5.96
N LEU A 35 -11.11 -9.25 -5.43
CA LEU A 35 -9.72 -9.00 -5.80
C LEU A 35 -9.25 -10.14 -6.69
N ILE A 36 -8.75 -9.80 -7.87
CA ILE A 36 -8.30 -10.76 -8.87
C ILE A 36 -6.78 -10.69 -8.98
N GLU A 37 -6.11 -11.81 -8.75
CA GLU A 37 -4.67 -11.94 -8.86
C GLU A 37 -4.32 -13.05 -9.84
N LYS A 38 -3.46 -12.76 -10.83
CA LYS A 38 -3.07 -13.74 -11.85
C LYS A 38 -2.16 -14.85 -11.32
N GLU A 39 -1.44 -14.58 -10.23
CA GLU A 39 -0.54 -15.55 -9.63
C GLU A 39 -1.25 -16.33 -8.53
N SER A 40 -0.63 -17.43 -8.08
CA SER A 40 -1.18 -18.29 -7.04
C SER A 40 -1.12 -17.68 -5.65
N LYS A 41 -0.30 -16.64 -5.46
CA LYS A 41 -0.12 -15.94 -4.19
C LYS A 41 -0.13 -14.43 -4.39
N LEU A 42 -0.45 -13.69 -3.33
CA LEU A 42 -0.39 -12.24 -3.33
C LEU A 42 1.06 -11.76 -3.21
N GLY A 43 1.35 -10.59 -3.80
CA GLY A 43 2.64 -9.93 -3.62
C GLY A 43 3.83 -10.58 -4.29
N LEU A 44 3.62 -11.41 -5.31
CA LEU A 44 4.72 -12.11 -5.99
C LEU A 44 5.53 -11.26 -6.97
N HIS A 45 5.01 -10.12 -7.39
CA HIS A 45 5.72 -9.24 -8.33
C HIS A 45 6.39 -8.07 -7.60
N ALA A 46 6.21 -6.84 -8.08
CA ALA A 46 6.91 -5.66 -7.55
C ALA A 46 6.84 -5.51 -6.04
N SER A 47 5.69 -5.81 -5.42
CA SER A 47 5.52 -5.70 -3.97
C SER A 47 6.36 -6.69 -3.17
N GLY A 48 6.65 -7.86 -3.75
CA GLY A 48 7.50 -8.86 -3.11
C GLY A 48 8.95 -8.85 -3.56
N ARG A 49 9.31 -7.98 -4.51
CA ARG A 49 10.62 -7.98 -5.17
C ARG A 49 11.22 -6.58 -5.30
N ASN A 50 11.02 -5.74 -4.30
CA ASN A 50 11.56 -4.38 -4.29
C ASN A 50 12.73 -4.25 -3.32
N SER A 51 13.30 -3.06 -3.23
CA SER A 51 14.44 -2.79 -2.34
C SER A 51 14.09 -2.82 -0.85
N GLY A 52 12.82 -2.79 -0.52
CA GLY A 52 12.37 -2.72 0.88
C GLY A 52 12.64 -1.37 1.54
N VAL A 53 12.92 -0.34 0.76
CA VAL A 53 13.21 1.00 1.28
C VAL A 53 11.94 1.85 1.29
N LEU A 54 11.62 2.40 2.47
CA LEU A 54 10.55 3.37 2.61
C LEU A 54 11.09 4.77 2.34
N HIS A 55 10.87 5.27 1.14
CA HIS A 55 11.41 6.56 0.71
C HIS A 55 10.69 7.73 1.35
N SER A 56 11.46 8.76 1.76
CA SER A 56 10.90 9.97 2.37
C SER A 56 10.44 11.02 1.35
N GLY A 57 10.86 10.89 0.09
CA GLY A 57 10.53 11.86 -0.95
C GLY A 57 11.52 13.00 -1.11
N VAL A 58 12.71 12.91 -0.51
CA VAL A 58 13.72 13.97 -0.57
C VAL A 58 14.22 14.29 -1.98
N TYR A 59 14.00 13.38 -2.92
CA TYR A 59 14.38 13.57 -4.32
C TYR A 59 13.39 14.42 -5.12
N TYR A 60 12.21 14.64 -4.58
CA TYR A 60 11.14 15.32 -5.32
C TYR A 60 11.15 16.82 -5.03
N SER A 61 10.71 17.61 -6.01
CA SER A 61 10.62 19.05 -5.85
C SER A 61 9.74 19.42 -4.66
N GLU A 62 10.23 20.34 -3.83
CA GLU A 62 9.51 20.81 -2.66
C GLU A 62 8.13 21.35 -3.08
N GLY A 63 7.10 21.00 -2.34
CA GLY A 63 5.73 21.41 -2.62
C GLY A 63 5.04 20.66 -3.76
N SER A 64 5.73 19.74 -4.46
CA SER A 64 5.10 18.93 -5.50
C SER A 64 4.14 17.91 -4.88
N GLU A 65 3.17 17.45 -5.69
CA GLU A 65 2.25 16.40 -5.24
C GLU A 65 2.99 15.12 -4.88
N LYS A 66 4.02 14.76 -5.64
CA LYS A 66 4.86 13.60 -5.33
C LYS A 66 5.51 13.73 -3.95
N ALA A 67 6.10 14.89 -3.65
CA ALA A 67 6.75 15.13 -2.37
C ALA A 67 5.76 15.03 -1.21
N LYS A 68 4.59 15.65 -1.36
CA LYS A 68 3.54 15.63 -0.33
C LYS A 68 3.05 14.21 -0.07
N HIS A 69 2.70 13.48 -1.11
CA HIS A 69 2.17 12.11 -0.98
C HIS A 69 3.23 11.15 -0.46
N CYS A 70 4.48 11.28 -0.90
CA CYS A 70 5.56 10.42 -0.43
C CYS A 70 5.86 10.65 1.06
N TYR A 71 5.91 11.90 1.50
CA TYR A 71 6.14 12.24 2.90
C TYR A 71 5.01 11.70 3.79
N ARG A 72 3.78 12.00 3.43
CA ARG A 72 2.61 11.55 4.17
C ARG A 72 2.50 10.04 4.19
N GLY A 73 2.68 9.40 3.02
CA GLY A 73 2.63 7.95 2.90
C GLY A 73 3.73 7.26 3.70
N SER A 74 4.93 7.81 3.74
CA SER A 74 6.02 7.23 4.53
C SER A 74 5.72 7.29 6.04
N MET A 75 5.14 8.37 6.51
CA MET A 75 4.72 8.49 7.91
C MET A 75 3.59 7.53 8.26
N GLU A 76 2.58 7.44 7.40
CA GLU A 76 1.45 6.53 7.59
C GLU A 76 1.93 5.07 7.58
N MET A 77 2.84 4.71 6.67
CA MET A 77 3.40 3.36 6.61
C MET A 77 4.23 3.03 7.85
N HIS A 78 5.03 3.99 8.33
CA HIS A 78 5.80 3.80 9.56
C HIS A 78 4.88 3.50 10.74
N ASN A 79 3.84 4.30 10.91
CA ASN A 79 2.86 4.09 11.97
C ASN A 79 2.11 2.77 11.81
N PHE A 80 1.73 2.42 10.59
CA PHE A 80 1.10 1.14 10.28
C PHE A 80 1.98 -0.03 10.70
N CYS A 81 3.28 0.03 10.40
CA CYS A 81 4.21 -1.02 10.79
C CYS A 81 4.32 -1.14 12.31
N LEU A 82 4.44 -0.01 13.02
CA LEU A 82 4.48 -0.01 14.48
C LEU A 82 3.20 -0.58 15.09
N ASP A 83 2.05 -0.16 14.59
CA ASP A 83 0.76 -0.60 15.11
C ASP A 83 0.48 -2.08 14.87
N ASN A 84 1.08 -2.67 13.85
CA ASN A 84 0.86 -4.06 13.47
C ASN A 84 2.03 -4.98 13.76
N GLY A 85 3.04 -4.52 14.48
CA GLY A 85 4.20 -5.33 14.86
C GLY A 85 5.08 -5.74 13.68
N ILE A 86 5.06 -4.95 12.59
CA ILE A 86 5.89 -5.20 11.42
C ILE A 86 7.26 -4.54 11.65
N SER A 87 8.32 -5.31 11.43
CA SER A 87 9.69 -4.84 11.62
C SER A 87 10.03 -3.70 10.67
N ILE A 88 10.52 -2.60 11.22
CA ILE A 88 10.98 -1.45 10.43
C ILE A 88 12.24 -0.90 11.08
N LYS A 89 13.27 -0.62 10.25
CA LYS A 89 14.53 -0.04 10.71
C LYS A 89 14.66 1.36 10.18
N LYS A 90 14.95 2.30 11.08
CA LYS A 90 15.20 3.69 10.71
C LYS A 90 16.71 3.86 10.55
N ILE A 91 17.21 3.66 9.34
CA ILE A 91 18.61 3.83 8.98
C ILE A 91 18.76 5.03 8.05
N GLY A 92 19.86 5.73 8.16
CA GLY A 92 20.13 6.87 7.28
C GLY A 92 20.31 6.41 5.83
N LYS A 93 20.28 7.39 4.92
CA LYS A 93 20.49 7.17 3.50
C LYS A 93 21.45 8.20 2.96
N ILE A 94 22.45 7.75 2.18
CA ILE A 94 23.38 8.62 1.48
C ILE A 94 22.82 8.90 0.08
N ILE A 95 22.75 10.16 -0.27
CA ILE A 95 22.26 10.62 -1.56
C ILE A 95 23.41 11.16 -2.40
#